data_b7f009b92567254ad788a30129a2ede7
#
_entry.id   b7f009b92567254ad788a30129a2ede7
#
_cell.length_a   1.000
_cell.length_b   1.000
_cell.length_c   1.000
_cell.angle_alpha   90.00
_cell.angle_beta   90.00
_cell.angle_gamma   90.00
#
_symmetry.space_group_name_H-M   'P 1'
#
loop_
_entity.id
_entity.type
_entity.pdbx_description
1 polymer ?
#
loop_
_entity_poly.entity_id
_entity_poly.type
_entity_poly.pdbx_seq_one_letter_code
_entity_poly.pdbx_strand_id
1 'polypeptide(L)'
;IRRGLNKFILNKKVSSVKILCDKSFIGPKEVILGQKITNIRRFGKALIFDFENAVSMMVHLRMTGQLIFRSSGEESGRNYLEMIEAGDFKTTLYTEKSFAGGHPNESFYSELPNNQTRVLFEICEDNGTKSEANKTLGTLYFNDQRKFGFCKVIETKEVETDSFIKKLAREPWVMSAEEFKKNLMRHKNAEIKPTILDQSVVAGLGNIYADEALYMAKIHPERLTSSLSDLEIAELLEAAGIVMQRSIDSGGSTMATYVKADGTKGNYLEKFAQVFRREGEPCNRCGTEIIKLKVAGRGTHICPNCQKKF
;
A
#
# COMPACT_ATOMS: atom_id res chain seq x y z
N ILE A 1 -4.33 4.68 -2.15
CA ILE A 1 -5.52 3.84 -1.99
C ILE A 1 -6.60 4.60 -1.21
N ARG A 2 -6.37 5.02 0.08
CA ARG A 2 -7.37 5.72 0.90
C ARG A 2 -8.05 6.88 0.18
N ARG A 3 -7.26 7.81 -0.41
CA ARG A 3 -7.79 8.98 -1.13
C ARG A 3 -8.67 8.59 -2.33
N GLY A 4 -8.29 7.52 -3.05
CA GLY A 4 -9.08 7.01 -4.17
C GLY A 4 -10.39 6.39 -3.69
N LEU A 5 -10.36 5.51 -2.69
CA LEU A 5 -11.56 4.88 -2.14
C LEU A 5 -12.56 5.88 -1.57
N ASN A 6 -12.08 6.93 -0.89
CA ASN A 6 -12.97 7.97 -0.35
C ASN A 6 -13.90 8.58 -1.41
N LYS A 7 -13.46 8.71 -2.66
CA LYS A 7 -14.27 9.28 -3.73
C LYS A 7 -15.47 8.40 -4.12
N PHE A 8 -15.36 7.09 -3.91
CA PHE A 8 -16.35 6.13 -4.42
C PHE A 8 -17.25 5.54 -3.34
N ILE A 9 -16.68 5.26 -2.15
CA ILE A 9 -17.38 4.46 -1.14
C ILE A 9 -17.61 5.17 0.20
N LEU A 10 -17.00 6.36 0.44
CA LEU A 10 -17.26 7.11 1.66
C LEU A 10 -18.72 7.57 1.68
N ASN A 11 -19.38 7.46 2.85
CA ASN A 11 -20.80 7.73 3.07
C ASN A 11 -21.77 6.84 2.26
N LYS A 12 -21.29 5.70 1.76
CA LYS A 12 -22.09 4.69 1.06
C LYS A 12 -22.27 3.46 1.95
N LYS A 13 -23.30 2.65 1.65
CA LYS A 13 -23.62 1.43 2.41
C LYS A 13 -23.09 0.19 1.73
N VAL A 14 -22.76 -0.82 2.54
CA VAL A 14 -22.43 -2.17 2.08
C VAL A 14 -23.71 -3.00 2.04
N SER A 15 -24.26 -3.24 0.86
CA SER A 15 -25.50 -4.00 0.72
C SER A 15 -25.31 -5.53 0.74
N SER A 16 -24.13 -6.00 0.29
CA SER A 16 -23.83 -7.44 0.23
C SER A 16 -22.34 -7.69 0.45
N VAL A 17 -22.01 -8.83 1.03
CA VAL A 17 -20.64 -9.34 1.18
C VAL A 17 -20.59 -10.80 0.74
N LYS A 18 -19.84 -11.06 -0.34
CA LYS A 18 -19.58 -12.43 -0.82
C LYS A 18 -18.13 -12.82 -0.56
N ILE A 19 -17.92 -13.83 0.26
CA ILE A 19 -16.60 -14.38 0.61
C ILE A 19 -16.32 -15.55 -0.33
N LEU A 20 -15.25 -15.47 -1.11
CA LEU A 20 -14.77 -16.52 -2.01
C LEU A 20 -13.57 -17.27 -1.43
N CYS A 21 -12.97 -16.74 -0.37
CA CYS A 21 -11.85 -17.35 0.35
C CYS A 21 -11.95 -17.02 1.84
N ASP A 22 -12.33 -18.01 2.65
CA ASP A 22 -12.59 -17.82 4.10
C ASP A 22 -11.37 -17.26 4.85
N LYS A 23 -10.16 -17.67 4.47
CA LYS A 23 -8.91 -17.17 5.08
C LYS A 23 -8.70 -15.69 4.89
N SER A 24 -9.35 -15.08 3.91
CA SER A 24 -9.22 -13.65 3.59
C SER A 24 -10.25 -12.78 4.28
N PHE A 25 -11.21 -13.37 5.01
CA PHE A 25 -12.20 -12.60 5.78
C PHE A 25 -12.33 -13.17 7.20
N ILE A 26 -12.17 -12.31 8.20
CA ILE A 26 -12.13 -12.69 9.61
C ILE A 26 -13.24 -11.94 10.35
N GLY A 27 -14.10 -12.67 11.04
CA GLY A 27 -15.22 -12.13 11.80
C GLY A 27 -16.56 -12.23 11.06
N PRO A 28 -17.66 -11.80 11.69
CA PRO A 28 -19.02 -11.91 11.15
C PRO A 28 -19.27 -10.83 10.09
N LYS A 29 -19.56 -11.22 8.86
CA LYS A 29 -19.88 -10.29 7.78
C LYS A 29 -21.23 -9.56 7.99
N GLU A 30 -22.12 -10.18 8.73
CA GLU A 30 -23.48 -9.70 8.99
C GLU A 30 -23.50 -8.34 9.67
N VAL A 31 -22.49 -8.05 10.51
CA VAL A 31 -22.43 -6.79 11.26
C VAL A 31 -22.11 -5.56 10.40
N ILE A 32 -21.60 -5.76 9.19
CA ILE A 32 -21.32 -4.66 8.25
C ILE A 32 -22.37 -4.54 7.14
N LEU A 33 -23.31 -5.50 7.05
CA LEU A 33 -24.39 -5.44 6.06
C LEU A 33 -25.35 -4.29 6.38
N GLY A 34 -25.70 -3.51 5.35
CA GLY A 34 -26.58 -2.34 5.47
C GLY A 34 -25.91 -1.13 6.15
N GLN A 35 -24.69 -1.26 6.63
CA GLN A 35 -24.00 -0.20 7.36
C GLN A 35 -23.30 0.77 6.41
N LYS A 36 -23.34 2.06 6.80
CA LYS A 36 -22.68 3.14 6.08
C LYS A 36 -21.20 3.23 6.48
N ILE A 37 -20.32 3.36 5.49
CA ILE A 37 -18.89 3.65 5.68
C ILE A 37 -18.76 5.13 6.04
N THR A 38 -18.47 5.44 7.29
CA THR A 38 -18.39 6.82 7.81
C THR A 38 -16.98 7.42 7.69
N ASN A 39 -15.95 6.56 7.69
CA ASN A 39 -14.57 7.02 7.58
C ASN A 39 -13.68 5.91 7.01
N ILE A 40 -12.55 6.32 6.40
CA ILE A 40 -11.47 5.40 6.01
C ILE A 40 -10.16 5.94 6.58
N ARG A 41 -9.66 5.27 7.61
CA ARG A 41 -8.38 5.58 8.28
C ARG A 41 -7.25 4.72 7.74
N ARG A 42 -6.01 5.07 8.07
CA ARG A 42 -4.83 4.27 7.73
C ARG A 42 -3.87 4.23 8.92
N PHE A 43 -3.37 3.04 9.22
CA PHE A 43 -2.29 2.79 10.17
C PHE A 43 -1.18 2.02 9.42
N GLY A 44 -0.05 2.68 9.15
CA GLY A 44 1.02 2.11 8.33
C GLY A 44 0.49 1.59 6.98
N LYS A 45 0.53 0.27 6.80
CA LYS A 45 0.07 -0.42 5.57
C LYS A 45 -1.34 -1.04 5.70
N ALA A 46 -2.06 -0.79 6.80
CA ALA A 46 -3.44 -1.21 6.99
C ALA A 46 -4.43 -0.08 6.72
N LEU A 47 -5.56 -0.39 6.11
CA LEU A 47 -6.73 0.50 5.96
C LEU A 47 -7.80 0.07 6.97
N ILE A 48 -8.47 1.03 7.56
CA ILE A 48 -9.59 0.81 8.48
C ILE A 48 -10.81 1.50 7.91
N PHE A 49 -11.85 0.74 7.63
CA PHE A 49 -13.15 1.23 7.22
C PHE A 49 -14.03 1.28 8.45
N ASP A 50 -14.38 2.47 8.92
CA ASP A 50 -15.28 2.64 10.06
C ASP A 50 -16.73 2.70 9.59
N PHE A 51 -17.61 1.96 10.26
CA PHE A 51 -19.03 1.91 9.98
C PHE A 51 -19.84 2.69 11.04
N GLU A 52 -21.06 3.10 10.69
CA GLU A 52 -21.95 3.90 11.56
C GLU A 52 -22.36 3.20 12.86
N ASN A 53 -22.31 1.88 12.92
CA ASN A 53 -22.67 1.06 14.05
C ASN A 53 -21.52 0.76 15.02
N ALA A 54 -20.46 1.58 15.04
CA ALA A 54 -19.28 1.40 15.88
C ALA A 54 -18.50 0.09 15.62
N VAL A 55 -18.62 -0.47 14.43
CA VAL A 55 -17.81 -1.57 13.91
C VAL A 55 -16.80 -1.01 12.91
N SER A 56 -15.66 -1.64 12.79
CA SER A 56 -14.64 -1.32 11.79
C SER A 56 -14.20 -2.59 11.05
N MET A 57 -13.80 -2.43 9.80
CA MET A 57 -13.13 -3.47 9.03
C MET A 57 -11.70 -3.06 8.72
N MET A 58 -10.74 -3.79 9.27
CA MET A 58 -9.32 -3.66 8.95
C MET A 58 -8.99 -4.44 7.69
N VAL A 59 -8.36 -3.79 6.71
CA VAL A 59 -7.90 -4.40 5.47
C VAL A 59 -6.40 -4.27 5.35
N HIS A 60 -5.70 -5.38 5.18
CA HIS A 60 -4.26 -5.42 4.95
C HIS A 60 -3.94 -6.16 3.65
N LEU A 61 -3.34 -5.47 2.69
CA LEU A 61 -3.10 -6.00 1.34
C LEU A 61 -1.88 -6.94 1.27
N ARG A 62 -0.99 -6.91 2.26
CA ARG A 62 0.26 -7.67 2.24
C ARG A 62 1.07 -7.42 0.96
N MET A 63 1.45 -8.48 0.24
CA MET A 63 2.36 -8.37 -0.91
C MET A 63 1.66 -8.27 -2.27
N THR A 64 0.53 -8.95 -2.43
CA THR A 64 -0.18 -9.06 -3.72
C THR A 64 -1.64 -8.62 -3.65
N GLY A 65 -2.05 -8.09 -2.49
CA GLY A 65 -3.42 -7.63 -2.28
C GLY A 65 -3.76 -6.38 -3.08
N GLN A 66 -5.02 -6.28 -3.47
CA GLN A 66 -5.59 -5.18 -4.23
C GLN A 66 -6.98 -4.84 -3.72
N LEU A 67 -7.35 -3.56 -3.80
CA LEU A 67 -8.72 -3.09 -3.68
C LEU A 67 -9.11 -2.43 -5.00
N ILE A 68 -10.15 -2.97 -5.64
CA ILE A 68 -10.62 -2.53 -6.96
C ILE A 68 -12.11 -2.23 -6.84
N PHE A 69 -12.51 -1.00 -7.14
CA PHE A 69 -13.92 -0.61 -7.23
C PHE A 69 -14.32 -0.50 -8.70
N ARG A 70 -15.47 -1.09 -9.05
CA ARG A 70 -16.11 -0.97 -10.36
C ARG A 70 -17.53 -0.49 -10.18
N SER A 71 -17.92 0.57 -10.88
CA SER A 71 -19.30 1.06 -10.89
C SER A 71 -20.24 0.11 -11.61
N SER A 72 -21.50 0.09 -11.16
CA SER A 72 -22.61 -0.56 -11.90
C SER A 72 -22.79 0.09 -13.27
N GLY A 73 -22.89 -0.73 -14.33
CA GLY A 73 -23.07 -0.26 -15.69
C GLY A 73 -21.80 0.07 -16.47
N GLU A 74 -20.61 -0.12 -15.87
CA GLU A 74 -19.40 -0.30 -16.67
C GLU A 74 -19.45 -1.69 -17.31
N GLU A 75 -19.49 -1.74 -18.65
CA GLU A 75 -19.27 -2.99 -19.37
C GLU A 75 -17.87 -3.50 -19.03
N SER A 76 -17.81 -4.54 -18.21
CA SER A 76 -16.57 -5.18 -17.84
C SER A 76 -15.91 -5.80 -19.07
N GLY A 77 -14.73 -5.32 -19.40
CA GLY A 77 -13.73 -6.07 -20.17
C GLY A 77 -13.70 -5.89 -21.69
N ARG A 78 -14.78 -5.66 -22.43
CA ARG A 78 -14.73 -5.65 -23.92
C ARG A 78 -13.97 -4.43 -24.47
N ASN A 79 -14.24 -3.25 -24.00
CA ASN A 79 -13.55 -2.02 -24.46
C ASN A 79 -12.07 -1.97 -24.02
N TYR A 80 -11.68 -2.84 -23.13
CA TYR A 80 -10.38 -2.89 -22.50
C TYR A 80 -9.32 -3.61 -23.35
N LEU A 81 -9.68 -4.77 -23.93
CA LEU A 81 -8.77 -5.51 -24.80
C LEU A 81 -8.54 -4.75 -26.11
N GLU A 82 -9.59 -4.15 -26.67
CA GLU A 82 -9.49 -3.32 -27.87
C GLU A 82 -8.60 -2.10 -27.68
N MET A 83 -8.60 -1.49 -26.48
CA MET A 83 -7.74 -0.34 -26.14
C MET A 83 -6.29 -0.75 -25.88
N ILE A 84 -6.06 -1.93 -25.31
CA ILE A 84 -4.71 -2.51 -25.15
C ILE A 84 -4.11 -2.81 -26.51
N GLU A 85 -4.88 -3.41 -27.42
CA GLU A 85 -4.45 -3.73 -28.79
C GLU A 85 -4.20 -2.46 -29.63
N ALA A 86 -4.94 -1.38 -29.37
CA ALA A 86 -4.72 -0.08 -29.99
C ALA A 86 -3.53 0.72 -29.43
N GLY A 87 -2.82 0.18 -28.41
CA GLY A 87 -1.68 0.85 -27.77
C GLY A 87 -2.03 2.05 -26.91
N ASP A 88 -3.33 2.28 -26.63
CA ASP A 88 -3.79 3.40 -25.83
C ASP A 88 -3.89 3.07 -24.33
N PHE A 89 -2.71 2.89 -23.73
CA PHE A 89 -2.57 2.60 -22.29
C PHE A 89 -2.93 3.77 -21.37
N LYS A 90 -3.38 4.89 -21.88
CA LYS A 90 -3.50 6.14 -21.13
C LYS A 90 -4.82 6.36 -20.41
N THR A 91 -5.91 5.67 -20.75
CA THR A 91 -7.24 6.15 -20.43
C THR A 91 -8.10 5.30 -19.50
N THR A 92 -7.70 4.10 -19.06
CA THR A 92 -8.71 3.13 -18.61
C THR A 92 -8.62 2.57 -17.20
N LEU A 93 -7.61 2.93 -16.39
CA LEU A 93 -7.55 2.45 -15.00
C LEU A 93 -8.33 3.32 -14.02
N TYR A 94 -8.68 4.53 -14.43
CA TYR A 94 -9.44 5.49 -13.66
C TYR A 94 -10.34 6.26 -14.60
N THR A 95 -11.52 5.73 -14.76
CA THR A 95 -12.64 6.55 -15.19
C THR A 95 -13.18 7.32 -13.99
N GLU A 96 -14.05 8.31 -14.19
CA GLU A 96 -14.81 8.92 -13.09
C GLU A 96 -15.60 7.88 -12.28
N LYS A 97 -15.63 6.61 -12.72
CA LYS A 97 -16.45 5.52 -12.24
C LYS A 97 -15.70 4.35 -11.61
N SER A 98 -14.37 4.29 -11.65
CA SER A 98 -13.61 3.12 -11.17
C SER A 98 -12.33 3.49 -10.45
N PHE A 99 -11.92 2.62 -9.52
CA PHE A 99 -10.67 2.74 -8.76
C PHE A 99 -9.97 1.38 -8.66
N ALA A 100 -8.65 1.36 -8.78
CA ALA A 100 -7.82 0.22 -8.44
C ALA A 100 -6.58 0.66 -7.66
N GLY A 101 -6.26 -0.05 -6.57
CA GLY A 101 -5.10 0.24 -5.74
C GLY A 101 -4.55 -1.01 -5.06
N GLY A 102 -3.24 -1.04 -4.84
CA GLY A 102 -2.51 -2.17 -4.29
C GLY A 102 -1.42 -2.64 -5.23
N HIS A 103 -1.13 -3.94 -5.25
CA HIS A 103 -0.11 -4.52 -6.13
C HIS A 103 -0.62 -4.59 -7.58
N PRO A 104 -0.05 -3.83 -8.54
CA PRO A 104 -0.55 -3.80 -9.91
C PRO A 104 -0.26 -5.12 -10.63
N ASN A 105 -1.31 -5.68 -11.23
CA ASN A 105 -1.23 -6.82 -12.15
C ASN A 105 -2.41 -6.79 -13.13
N GLU A 106 -2.60 -7.82 -13.91
CA GLU A 106 -3.68 -7.99 -14.88
C GLU A 106 -5.10 -7.83 -14.30
N SER A 107 -5.31 -8.13 -13.01
CA SER A 107 -6.63 -7.96 -12.36
C SER A 107 -7.13 -6.51 -12.34
N PHE A 108 -6.23 -5.53 -12.55
CA PHE A 108 -6.65 -4.14 -12.68
C PHE A 108 -7.44 -3.91 -13.97
N TYR A 109 -7.28 -4.77 -14.96
CA TYR A 109 -7.81 -4.62 -16.32
C TYR A 109 -8.78 -5.74 -16.70
N SER A 110 -8.66 -6.91 -16.08
CA SER A 110 -9.47 -8.06 -16.42
C SER A 110 -10.89 -7.98 -15.85
N GLU A 111 -11.76 -8.84 -16.33
CA GLU A 111 -13.07 -9.06 -15.73
C GLU A 111 -12.96 -9.43 -14.26
N LEU A 112 -13.91 -8.94 -13.46
CA LEU A 112 -14.05 -9.24 -12.04
C LEU A 112 -15.47 -9.74 -11.75
N PRO A 113 -15.61 -10.76 -10.87
CA PRO A 113 -14.55 -11.43 -10.10
C PRO A 113 -13.73 -12.39 -10.96
N ASN A 114 -12.45 -12.57 -10.62
CA ASN A 114 -11.56 -13.54 -11.25
C ASN A 114 -10.93 -14.49 -10.20
N ASN A 115 -10.00 -15.36 -10.64
CA ASN A 115 -9.34 -16.35 -9.78
C ASN A 115 -8.51 -15.75 -8.62
N GLN A 116 -8.22 -14.44 -8.63
CA GLN A 116 -7.53 -13.73 -7.57
C GLN A 116 -8.51 -13.04 -6.61
N THR A 117 -9.80 -12.96 -6.92
CA THR A 117 -10.81 -12.34 -6.06
C THR A 117 -11.05 -13.19 -4.81
N ARG A 118 -11.04 -12.55 -3.64
CA ARG A 118 -11.22 -13.19 -2.34
C ARG A 118 -12.51 -12.78 -1.65
N VAL A 119 -12.84 -11.49 -1.72
CA VAL A 119 -14.05 -10.93 -1.14
C VAL A 119 -14.62 -9.86 -2.08
N LEU A 120 -15.95 -9.81 -2.19
CA LEU A 120 -16.69 -8.78 -2.89
C LEU A 120 -17.58 -8.06 -1.89
N PHE A 121 -17.63 -6.73 -2.02
CA PHE A 121 -18.53 -5.85 -1.26
C PHE A 121 -19.38 -5.08 -2.26
N GLU A 122 -20.68 -5.32 -2.30
CA GLU A 122 -21.59 -4.49 -3.08
C GLU A 122 -21.84 -3.18 -2.34
N ILE A 123 -21.70 -2.07 -3.05
CA ILE A 123 -21.83 -0.73 -2.53
C ILE A 123 -23.07 -0.09 -3.12
N CYS A 124 -23.92 0.49 -2.26
CA CYS A 124 -25.14 1.16 -2.66
C CYS A 124 -25.26 2.56 -2.07
N GLU A 125 -26.15 3.36 -2.65
CA GLU A 125 -26.52 4.67 -2.10
C GLU A 125 -27.16 4.52 -0.71
N ASP A 126 -27.05 5.56 0.11
CA ASP A 126 -27.80 5.70 1.35
C ASP A 126 -28.97 6.66 1.10
N ASN A 127 -30.11 6.14 0.67
CA ASN A 127 -31.30 6.96 0.35
C ASN A 127 -32.09 7.37 1.61
N GLY A 128 -31.63 7.00 2.82
CA GLY A 128 -32.28 7.38 4.08
C GLY A 128 -33.64 6.73 4.33
N THR A 129 -34.20 6.00 3.37
CA THR A 129 -35.51 5.32 3.47
C THR A 129 -35.33 3.80 3.53
N LYS A 130 -36.07 3.15 4.43
CA LYS A 130 -36.06 1.68 4.56
C LYS A 130 -36.88 0.95 3.48
N SER A 131 -37.63 1.68 2.65
CA SER A 131 -38.68 1.10 1.81
C SER A 131 -38.32 0.99 0.32
N GLU A 132 -37.27 1.64 -0.15
CA GLU A 132 -36.81 1.51 -1.54
C GLU A 132 -35.50 0.75 -1.62
N ALA A 133 -35.38 -0.16 -2.61
CA ALA A 133 -34.12 -0.83 -2.87
C ALA A 133 -33.03 0.21 -3.18
N ASN A 134 -32.03 0.30 -2.33
CA ASN A 134 -30.91 1.22 -2.53
C ASN A 134 -30.27 0.95 -3.89
N LYS A 135 -30.07 1.99 -4.67
CA LYS A 135 -29.41 1.88 -5.99
C LYS A 135 -27.99 1.36 -5.81
N THR A 136 -27.68 0.22 -6.42
CA THR A 136 -26.32 -0.32 -6.47
C THR A 136 -25.40 0.63 -7.24
N LEU A 137 -24.35 1.11 -6.61
CA LEU A 137 -23.33 1.97 -7.21
C LEU A 137 -22.22 1.18 -7.91
N GLY A 138 -21.88 0.02 -7.35
CA GLY A 138 -20.82 -0.81 -7.86
C GLY A 138 -20.33 -1.83 -6.84
N THR A 139 -19.23 -2.50 -7.17
CA THR A 139 -18.61 -3.52 -6.32
C THR A 139 -17.18 -3.17 -6.00
N LEU A 140 -16.83 -3.25 -4.72
CA LEU A 140 -15.45 -3.23 -4.24
C LEU A 140 -14.95 -4.68 -4.13
N TYR A 141 -13.92 -4.98 -4.89
CA TYR A 141 -13.25 -6.29 -4.90
C TYR A 141 -11.99 -6.23 -4.05
N PHE A 142 -11.82 -7.21 -3.18
CA PHE A 142 -10.55 -7.52 -2.54
C PHE A 142 -9.92 -8.70 -3.28
N ASN A 143 -8.89 -8.43 -4.06
CA ASN A 143 -8.10 -9.44 -4.76
C ASN A 143 -6.79 -9.70 -4.01
N ASP A 144 -6.33 -10.95 -4.00
CA ASP A 144 -4.99 -11.31 -3.52
C ASP A 144 -4.53 -12.63 -4.11
N GLN A 145 -3.54 -12.60 -5.00
CA GLN A 145 -2.98 -13.78 -5.64
C GLN A 145 -2.43 -14.78 -4.61
N ARG A 146 -1.70 -14.30 -3.60
CA ARG A 146 -0.99 -15.13 -2.61
C ARG A 146 -1.84 -15.53 -1.40
N LYS A 147 -3.04 -14.98 -1.22
CA LYS A 147 -3.96 -15.22 -0.10
C LYS A 147 -3.37 -14.93 1.28
N PHE A 148 -2.51 -13.93 1.40
CA PHE A 148 -1.92 -13.47 2.67
C PHE A 148 -2.57 -12.21 3.21
N GLY A 149 -3.23 -11.44 2.33
CA GLY A 149 -4.03 -10.30 2.71
C GLY A 149 -5.33 -10.73 3.39
N PHE A 150 -5.91 -9.81 4.13
CA PHE A 150 -7.14 -10.09 4.88
C PHE A 150 -8.01 -8.84 5.06
N CYS A 151 -9.31 -9.10 5.25
CA CYS A 151 -10.30 -8.19 5.79
C CYS A 151 -10.70 -8.73 7.17
N LYS A 152 -10.59 -7.94 8.23
CA LYS A 152 -10.93 -8.35 9.61
C LYS A 152 -11.93 -7.37 10.21
N VAL A 153 -13.07 -7.90 10.63
CA VAL A 153 -14.11 -7.12 11.32
C VAL A 153 -13.83 -7.11 12.81
N ILE A 154 -13.88 -5.93 13.43
CA ILE A 154 -13.62 -5.71 14.86
C ILE A 154 -14.47 -4.54 15.37
N GLU A 155 -14.66 -4.40 16.66
CA GLU A 155 -15.27 -3.18 17.25
C GLU A 155 -14.35 -1.97 17.05
N THR A 156 -14.92 -0.80 16.72
CA THR A 156 -14.12 0.41 16.42
C THR A 156 -13.21 0.80 17.59
N LYS A 157 -13.67 0.63 18.83
CA LYS A 157 -12.87 0.91 20.04
C LYS A 157 -11.66 0.00 20.20
N GLU A 158 -11.67 -1.19 19.57
CA GLU A 158 -10.60 -2.18 19.66
C GLU A 158 -9.53 -2.02 18.55
N VAL A 159 -9.75 -1.16 17.57
CA VAL A 159 -8.82 -0.97 16.43
C VAL A 159 -7.41 -0.66 16.93
N GLU A 160 -7.25 0.31 17.84
CA GLU A 160 -5.93 0.75 18.30
C GLU A 160 -5.27 -0.24 19.26
N THR A 161 -6.06 -1.11 19.91
CA THR A 161 -5.57 -2.17 20.79
C THR A 161 -5.38 -3.51 20.09
N ASP A 162 -5.83 -3.64 18.83
CA ASP A 162 -5.59 -4.85 18.03
C ASP A 162 -4.11 -5.19 17.98
N SER A 163 -3.81 -6.47 18.11
CA SER A 163 -2.45 -6.98 18.22
C SER A 163 -1.54 -6.62 17.04
N PHE A 164 -2.13 -6.42 15.85
CA PHE A 164 -1.41 -5.98 14.66
C PHE A 164 -1.12 -4.47 14.71
N ILE A 165 -2.14 -3.65 14.99
CA ILE A 165 -2.02 -2.18 15.04
C ILE A 165 -1.12 -1.74 16.21
N LYS A 166 -1.31 -2.34 17.40
CA LYS A 166 -0.51 -2.02 18.60
C LYS A 166 0.99 -2.23 18.42
N LYS A 167 1.39 -3.13 17.52
CA LYS A 167 2.82 -3.40 17.23
C LYS A 167 3.43 -2.43 16.24
N LEU A 168 2.62 -1.60 15.55
CA LEU A 168 3.15 -0.64 14.59
C LEU A 168 3.84 0.51 15.32
N ALA A 169 5.05 0.82 14.89
CA ALA A 169 5.72 2.06 15.27
C ALA A 169 5.04 3.26 14.59
N ARG A 170 5.45 4.47 14.94
CA ARG A 170 5.07 5.68 14.22
C ARG A 170 5.68 5.71 12.82
N GLU A 171 5.10 6.51 11.94
CA GLU A 171 5.64 6.77 10.61
C GLU A 171 6.75 7.83 10.69
N PRO A 172 7.71 7.88 9.74
CA PRO A 172 8.92 8.70 9.85
C PRO A 172 8.67 10.19 10.17
N TRP A 173 7.61 10.76 9.60
CA TRP A 173 7.31 12.20 9.77
C TRP A 173 6.68 12.61 11.11
N VAL A 174 6.32 11.64 11.95
CA VAL A 174 5.76 11.89 13.30
C VAL A 174 6.58 11.20 14.40
N MET A 175 7.71 10.57 14.03
CA MET A 175 8.63 9.89 14.94
C MET A 175 9.82 10.80 15.25
N SER A 176 10.26 10.87 16.51
CA SER A 176 11.51 11.53 16.85
C SER A 176 12.73 10.64 16.58
N ALA A 177 13.91 11.25 16.42
CA ALA A 177 15.16 10.50 16.24
C ALA A 177 15.49 9.62 17.45
N GLU A 178 15.16 10.07 18.67
CA GLU A 178 15.35 9.31 19.90
C GLU A 178 14.43 8.07 19.95
N GLU A 179 13.17 8.23 19.56
CA GLU A 179 12.23 7.12 19.45
C GLU A 179 12.70 6.11 18.39
N PHE A 180 13.14 6.60 17.24
CA PHE A 180 13.65 5.75 16.17
C PHE A 180 14.90 4.98 16.63
N LYS A 181 15.86 5.66 17.26
CA LYS A 181 17.06 5.05 17.86
C LYS A 181 16.67 3.97 18.86
N LYS A 182 15.74 4.26 19.79
CA LYS A 182 15.25 3.28 20.76
C LYS A 182 14.68 2.04 20.09
N ASN A 183 13.90 2.22 19.01
CA ASN A 183 13.33 1.11 18.26
C ASN A 183 14.41 0.29 17.53
N LEU A 184 15.38 0.96 16.89
CA LEU A 184 16.51 0.33 16.22
C LEU A 184 17.35 -0.52 17.19
N MET A 185 17.65 -0.01 18.39
CA MET A 185 18.52 -0.68 19.36
C MET A 185 17.92 -1.97 19.94
N ARG A 186 16.64 -2.23 19.75
CA ARG A 186 16.05 -3.57 19.99
C ARG A 186 16.61 -4.63 19.07
N HIS A 187 17.16 -4.21 17.91
CA HIS A 187 17.73 -5.06 16.86
C HIS A 187 19.22 -4.76 16.62
N LYS A 188 19.97 -4.38 17.67
CA LYS A 188 21.36 -3.87 17.57
C LYS A 188 22.34 -4.79 16.83
N ASN A 189 22.12 -6.10 16.87
CA ASN A 189 22.95 -7.13 16.23
C ASN A 189 22.44 -7.54 14.83
N ALA A 190 21.37 -6.94 14.35
CA ALA A 190 20.84 -7.19 13.00
C ALA A 190 21.35 -6.13 12.01
N GLU A 191 21.36 -6.49 10.74
CA GLU A 191 21.63 -5.56 9.64
C GLU A 191 20.57 -4.46 9.59
N ILE A 192 20.96 -3.25 9.19
CA ILE A 192 20.06 -2.08 9.21
C ILE A 192 18.87 -2.24 8.25
N LYS A 193 19.07 -2.81 7.06
CA LYS A 193 17.96 -2.93 6.09
C LYS A 193 16.81 -3.81 6.59
N PRO A 194 16.99 -5.06 7.02
CA PRO A 194 15.91 -5.85 7.59
C PRO A 194 15.28 -5.19 8.82
N THR A 195 16.07 -4.47 9.62
CA THR A 195 15.59 -3.77 10.81
C THR A 195 14.61 -2.65 10.46
N ILE A 196 14.91 -1.79 9.49
CA ILE A 196 13.98 -0.71 9.09
C ILE A 196 12.78 -1.19 8.27
N LEU A 197 12.79 -2.43 7.80
CA LEU A 197 11.63 -3.06 7.16
C LEU A 197 10.62 -3.62 8.18
N ASP A 198 11.03 -3.77 9.44
CA ASP A 198 10.14 -4.15 10.54
C ASP A 198 9.23 -2.96 10.90
N GLN A 199 7.93 -3.16 10.74
CA GLN A 199 6.92 -2.12 11.00
C GLN A 199 6.82 -1.74 12.49
N SER A 200 7.43 -2.49 13.39
CA SER A 200 7.57 -2.14 14.81
C SER A 200 8.75 -1.21 15.09
N VAL A 201 9.62 -1.01 14.12
CA VAL A 201 10.76 -0.07 14.18
C VAL A 201 10.37 1.26 13.56
N VAL A 202 9.83 1.24 12.35
CA VAL A 202 9.28 2.40 11.64
C VAL A 202 8.15 1.93 10.71
N ALA A 203 6.97 2.52 10.83
CA ALA A 203 5.82 2.09 10.04
C ALA A 203 5.85 2.68 8.62
N GLY A 204 5.27 1.93 7.67
CA GLY A 204 5.08 2.37 6.30
C GLY A 204 6.22 2.02 5.34
N LEU A 205 7.46 1.92 5.81
CA LEU A 205 8.63 1.65 4.98
C LEU A 205 8.55 0.26 4.34
N GLY A 206 8.73 0.20 3.02
CA GLY A 206 8.81 -1.04 2.25
C GLY A 206 10.15 -1.18 1.55
N ASN A 207 10.36 -2.30 0.83
CA ASN A 207 11.66 -2.62 0.23
C ASN A 207 12.21 -1.51 -0.69
N ILE A 208 11.34 -0.91 -1.51
CA ILE A 208 11.70 0.18 -2.41
C ILE A 208 12.25 1.37 -1.62
N TYR A 209 11.46 1.82 -0.67
CA TYR A 209 11.79 3.03 0.12
C TYR A 209 12.94 2.79 1.10
N ALA A 210 13.16 1.55 1.55
CA ALA A 210 14.32 1.19 2.35
C ALA A 210 15.61 1.32 1.56
N ASP A 211 15.66 0.83 0.29
CA ASP A 211 16.85 0.99 -0.57
C ASP A 211 17.13 2.47 -0.84
N GLU A 212 16.10 3.23 -1.20
CA GLU A 212 16.21 4.67 -1.49
C GLU A 212 16.63 5.49 -0.26
N ALA A 213 16.06 5.20 0.92
CA ALA A 213 16.41 5.90 2.16
C ALA A 213 17.85 5.61 2.60
N LEU A 214 18.27 4.34 2.53
CA LEU A 214 19.66 3.95 2.83
C LEU A 214 20.65 4.58 1.85
N TYR A 215 20.31 4.66 0.55
CA TYR A 215 21.14 5.37 -0.41
C TYR A 215 21.22 6.87 -0.10
N MET A 216 20.10 7.51 0.21
CA MET A 216 20.05 8.92 0.54
C MET A 216 20.91 9.24 1.77
N ALA A 217 20.83 8.43 2.82
CA ALA A 217 21.63 8.53 4.04
C ALA A 217 23.04 7.97 3.89
N LYS A 218 23.45 7.46 2.72
CA LYS A 218 24.76 6.85 2.44
C LYS A 218 25.14 5.67 3.34
N ILE A 219 24.14 4.93 3.82
CA ILE A 219 24.33 3.79 4.74
C ILE A 219 24.29 2.49 3.95
N HIS A 220 25.31 1.63 4.12
CA HIS A 220 25.29 0.30 3.53
C HIS A 220 24.23 -0.58 4.21
N PRO A 221 23.38 -1.31 3.46
CA PRO A 221 22.26 -2.07 4.02
C PRO A 221 22.64 -3.22 4.95
N GLU A 222 23.86 -3.73 4.86
CA GLU A 222 24.40 -4.80 5.72
C GLU A 222 25.16 -4.27 6.93
N ARG A 223 25.24 -2.98 7.17
CA ARG A 223 25.80 -2.46 8.40
C ARG A 223 24.95 -2.90 9.58
N LEU A 224 25.63 -3.27 10.68
CA LEU A 224 24.92 -3.57 11.93
C LEU A 224 24.22 -2.34 12.47
N THR A 225 23.02 -2.50 12.97
CA THR A 225 22.23 -1.40 13.54
C THR A 225 23.00 -0.67 14.65
N SER A 226 23.78 -1.41 15.46
CA SER A 226 24.63 -0.85 16.53
C SER A 226 25.84 -0.05 16.02
N SER A 227 26.21 -0.17 14.76
CA SER A 227 27.35 0.57 14.20
C SER A 227 26.99 2.00 13.73
N LEU A 228 25.72 2.36 13.75
CA LEU A 228 25.27 3.66 13.30
C LEU A 228 25.44 4.71 14.41
N SER A 229 26.00 5.84 14.05
CA SER A 229 26.03 7.03 14.91
C SER A 229 24.65 7.67 15.04
N ASP A 230 24.47 8.52 16.04
CA ASP A 230 23.22 9.25 16.26
C ASP A 230 22.85 10.17 15.08
N LEU A 231 23.87 10.76 14.44
CA LEU A 231 23.69 11.56 13.23
C LEU A 231 23.17 10.70 12.07
N GLU A 232 23.78 9.56 11.80
CA GLU A 232 23.34 8.64 10.74
C GLU A 232 21.92 8.11 10.98
N ILE A 233 21.55 7.89 12.24
CA ILE A 233 20.17 7.49 12.61
C ILE A 233 19.17 8.59 12.30
N ALA A 234 19.49 9.85 12.65
CA ALA A 234 18.64 10.99 12.36
C ALA A 234 18.50 11.21 10.84
N GLU A 235 19.62 11.18 10.10
CA GLU A 235 19.63 11.31 8.63
C GLU A 235 18.84 10.19 7.95
N LEU A 236 18.90 8.95 8.47
CA LEU A 236 18.13 7.83 7.91
C LEU A 236 16.62 8.00 8.14
N LEU A 237 16.22 8.49 9.31
CA LEU A 237 14.81 8.78 9.60
C LEU A 237 14.27 9.88 8.68
N GLU A 238 15.04 10.97 8.52
CA GLU A 238 14.70 12.05 7.61
C GLU A 238 14.61 11.57 6.17
N ALA A 239 15.61 10.81 5.70
CA ALA A 239 15.63 10.21 4.36
C ALA A 239 14.40 9.34 4.11
N ALA A 240 14.01 8.50 5.09
CA ALA A 240 12.81 7.68 4.99
C ALA A 240 11.54 8.53 4.83
N GLY A 241 11.42 9.61 5.59
CA GLY A 241 10.32 10.58 5.48
C GLY A 241 10.26 11.24 4.10
N ILE A 242 11.39 11.76 3.62
CA ILE A 242 11.50 12.43 2.32
C ILE A 242 11.13 11.49 1.18
N VAL A 243 11.69 10.27 1.15
CA VAL A 243 11.44 9.29 0.09
C VAL A 243 9.96 8.89 0.05
N MET A 244 9.36 8.62 1.21
CA MET A 244 7.95 8.27 1.30
C MET A 244 7.04 9.43 0.90
N GLN A 245 7.35 10.66 1.33
CA GLN A 245 6.56 11.85 0.98
C GLN A 245 6.61 12.12 -0.53
N ARG A 246 7.81 12.08 -1.14
CA ARG A 246 7.96 12.19 -2.60
C ARG A 246 7.13 11.17 -3.36
N SER A 247 7.08 9.94 -2.84
CA SER A 247 6.26 8.90 -3.44
C SER A 247 4.76 9.21 -3.33
N ILE A 248 4.30 9.70 -2.19
CA ILE A 248 2.90 10.10 -1.99
C ILE A 248 2.53 11.22 -2.97
N ASP A 249 3.37 12.23 -3.09
CA ASP A 249 3.15 13.41 -3.96
C ASP A 249 3.16 13.01 -5.45
N SER A 250 3.97 12.01 -5.80
CA SER A 250 4.03 11.44 -7.15
C SER A 250 2.92 10.43 -7.45
N GLY A 251 2.03 10.15 -6.47
CA GLY A 251 0.92 9.19 -6.62
C GLY A 251 1.31 7.73 -6.42
N GLY A 252 2.47 7.45 -5.87
CA GLY A 252 2.94 6.11 -5.51
C GLY A 252 4.14 5.63 -6.33
N SER A 253 4.73 4.51 -5.87
CA SER A 253 5.85 3.85 -6.54
C SER A 253 5.31 2.86 -7.57
N THR A 254 4.78 3.34 -8.66
CA THR A 254 4.20 2.41 -9.61
C THR A 254 5.22 1.83 -10.56
N MET A 255 5.18 0.55 -10.67
CA MET A 255 5.69 -0.19 -11.82
C MET A 255 4.87 0.24 -13.05
N ALA A 256 5.45 0.19 -14.25
CA ALA A 256 5.00 0.74 -15.54
C ALA A 256 3.48 0.74 -15.89
N THR A 257 2.62 0.23 -15.04
CA THR A 257 1.19 -0.01 -15.28
C THR A 257 0.24 0.78 -14.37
N TYR A 258 0.73 1.62 -13.44
CA TYR A 258 -0.17 2.36 -12.54
C TYR A 258 -0.44 3.78 -13.03
N VAL A 259 -1.69 4.13 -13.21
CA VAL A 259 -2.17 5.46 -13.59
C VAL A 259 -2.95 6.05 -12.41
N LYS A 260 -2.78 7.33 -12.12
CA LYS A 260 -3.55 8.08 -11.11
C LYS A 260 -5.01 8.25 -11.51
N ALA A 261 -5.87 8.63 -10.56
CA ALA A 261 -7.28 8.94 -10.82
C ALA A 261 -7.53 10.04 -11.87
N ASP A 262 -6.51 10.82 -12.22
CA ASP A 262 -6.54 11.86 -13.25
C ASP A 262 -5.93 11.42 -14.59
N GLY A 263 -5.66 10.12 -14.77
CA GLY A 263 -5.07 9.57 -15.98
C GLY A 263 -3.54 9.72 -16.06
N THR A 264 -2.87 10.31 -15.07
CA THR A 264 -1.40 10.43 -15.06
C THR A 264 -0.74 9.22 -14.41
N LYS A 265 0.40 8.76 -14.95
CA LYS A 265 1.18 7.67 -14.35
C LYS A 265 1.74 8.09 -12.99
N GLY A 266 1.61 7.24 -11.97
CA GLY A 266 2.39 7.35 -10.75
C GLY A 266 3.86 7.06 -11.06
N ASN A 267 4.73 8.04 -10.90
CA ASN A 267 6.03 8.04 -11.59
C ASN A 267 7.20 8.19 -10.62
N TYR A 268 7.04 7.71 -9.36
CA TYR A 268 8.13 7.80 -8.39
C TYR A 268 9.39 7.07 -8.88
N LEU A 269 9.24 5.81 -9.35
CA LEU A 269 10.40 5.02 -9.79
C LEU A 269 11.09 5.64 -11.01
N GLU A 270 10.35 6.09 -12.00
CA GLU A 270 10.93 6.70 -13.20
C GLU A 270 11.57 8.07 -12.93
N LYS A 271 10.98 8.87 -12.03
CA LYS A 271 11.44 10.26 -11.80
C LYS A 271 12.42 10.40 -10.65
N PHE A 272 12.31 9.57 -9.62
CA PHE A 272 12.96 9.79 -8.34
C PHE A 272 13.80 8.62 -7.85
N ALA A 273 13.67 7.39 -8.40
CA ALA A 273 14.50 6.27 -7.98
C ALA A 273 15.98 6.55 -8.24
N GLN A 274 16.78 6.42 -7.19
CA GLN A 274 18.21 6.64 -7.25
C GLN A 274 18.99 5.34 -7.39
N VAL A 275 18.48 4.25 -6.79
CA VAL A 275 19.12 2.93 -6.84
C VAL A 275 18.14 1.81 -7.17
N PHE A 276 16.88 1.88 -6.73
CA PHE A 276 15.95 0.76 -6.89
C PHE A 276 15.65 0.49 -8.36
N ARG A 277 15.93 -0.76 -8.81
CA ARG A 277 15.81 -1.22 -10.21
C ARG A 277 16.70 -0.49 -11.22
N ARG A 278 17.79 0.05 -10.76
CA ARG A 278 18.78 0.70 -11.59
C ARG A 278 20.10 -0.07 -11.62
N GLU A 279 20.08 -1.39 -11.37
CA GLU A 279 21.28 -2.23 -11.53
C GLU A 279 21.85 -2.11 -12.94
N GLY A 280 23.16 -1.96 -13.05
CA GLY A 280 23.90 -1.72 -14.30
C GLY A 280 23.92 -0.26 -14.75
N GLU A 281 23.12 0.63 -14.15
CA GLU A 281 23.11 2.06 -14.50
C GLU A 281 24.11 2.85 -13.63
N PRO A 282 24.60 4.00 -14.11
CA PRO A 282 25.46 4.86 -13.33
C PRO A 282 24.72 5.52 -12.17
N CYS A 283 25.35 5.60 -11.02
CA CYS A 283 24.87 6.34 -9.85
C CYS A 283 24.77 7.84 -10.17
N ASN A 284 23.63 8.46 -9.92
CA ASN A 284 23.41 9.89 -10.15
C ASN A 284 24.30 10.81 -9.30
N ARG A 285 24.91 10.30 -8.22
CA ARG A 285 25.79 11.07 -7.31
C ARG A 285 27.27 10.97 -7.67
N CYS A 286 27.75 9.80 -8.09
CA CYS A 286 29.19 9.57 -8.26
C CYS A 286 29.58 8.80 -9.54
N GLY A 287 28.64 8.44 -10.40
CA GLY A 287 28.88 7.72 -11.65
C GLY A 287 29.18 6.21 -11.52
N THR A 288 29.44 5.72 -10.31
CA THR A 288 29.71 4.28 -10.08
C THR A 288 28.48 3.46 -10.40
N GLU A 289 28.65 2.30 -11.02
CA GLU A 289 27.55 1.38 -11.36
C GLU A 289 26.76 0.95 -10.13
N ILE A 290 25.43 1.03 -10.21
CA ILE A 290 24.50 0.50 -9.21
C ILE A 290 24.50 -1.02 -9.30
N ILE A 291 24.67 -1.68 -8.16
CA ILE A 291 24.67 -3.13 -8.07
C ILE A 291 23.46 -3.63 -7.29
N LYS A 292 23.10 -4.89 -7.58
CA LYS A 292 22.07 -5.62 -6.85
C LYS A 292 22.69 -6.74 -6.03
N LEU A 293 22.32 -6.77 -4.76
CA LEU A 293 22.72 -7.82 -3.82
C LEU A 293 21.50 -8.37 -3.08
N LYS A 294 21.71 -9.38 -2.23
CA LYS A 294 20.66 -10.00 -1.43
C LYS A 294 20.95 -9.81 0.06
N VAL A 295 20.12 -9.02 0.74
CA VAL A 295 20.22 -8.77 2.18
C VAL A 295 19.03 -9.40 2.88
N ALA A 296 19.27 -10.28 3.84
CA ALA A 296 18.22 -11.01 4.57
C ALA A 296 17.12 -11.59 3.66
N GLY A 297 17.52 -12.18 2.52
CA GLY A 297 16.61 -12.81 1.56
C GLY A 297 15.90 -11.83 0.60
N ARG A 298 16.14 -10.52 0.69
CA ARG A 298 15.49 -9.49 -0.14
C ARG A 298 16.45 -8.89 -1.15
N GLY A 299 16.01 -8.73 -2.40
CA GLY A 299 16.74 -7.96 -3.41
C GLY A 299 16.97 -6.53 -2.95
N THR A 300 18.20 -6.05 -3.08
CA THR A 300 18.69 -4.80 -2.52
C THR A 300 19.56 -4.10 -3.55
N HIS A 301 19.28 -2.84 -3.85
CA HIS A 301 20.03 -2.05 -4.82
C HIS A 301 20.85 -0.99 -4.08
N ILE A 302 22.12 -0.88 -4.42
CA ILE A 302 23.06 0.05 -3.78
C ILE A 302 24.02 0.68 -4.79
N CYS A 303 24.55 1.85 -4.44
CA CYS A 303 25.79 2.35 -5.00
C CYS A 303 26.96 1.95 -4.08
N PRO A 304 27.88 1.06 -4.50
CA PRO A 304 28.94 0.54 -3.62
C PRO A 304 29.96 1.62 -3.22
N ASN A 305 30.07 2.70 -3.97
CA ASN A 305 30.95 3.82 -3.65
C ASN A 305 30.30 4.79 -2.64
N CYS A 306 29.00 5.10 -2.80
CA CYS A 306 28.30 6.02 -1.91
C CYS A 306 27.91 5.38 -0.57
N GLN A 307 27.65 4.07 -0.57
CA GLN A 307 27.19 3.30 0.58
C GLN A 307 28.28 2.29 0.98
N LYS A 308 29.34 2.79 1.63
CA LYS A 308 30.45 1.94 2.07
C LYS A 308 30.03 1.10 3.27
N LYS A 309 30.51 -0.13 3.31
CA LYS A 309 30.20 -1.06 4.41
C LYS A 309 30.94 -0.69 5.69
N PHE A 310 32.10 -0.04 5.55
CA PHE A 310 32.99 0.42 6.61
C PHE A 310 33.49 1.86 6.35
#